data_95c89719dcd38c4cb644b95b07567b7a
#
_entry.id   95c89719dcd38c4cb644b95b07567b7a
#
_cell.length_a   1.000
_cell.length_b   1.000
_cell.length_c   1.000
_cell.angle_alpha   90.00
_cell.angle_beta   90.00
_cell.angle_gamma   90.00
#
_symmetry.space_group_name_H-M   'P 1'
#
loop_
_entity.id
_entity.type
_entity.pdbx_description
1 polymer ?
#
loop_
_entity_poly.entity_id
_entity_poly.type
_entity_poly.pdbx_seq_one_letter_code
_entity_poly.pdbx_strand_id
1 'polypeptide(L)'
;PGAKGTGDVAIRNFDKWRDVRVNMDTLVEKKQISTDFELFGKEFSAPIFAGPIGAVRMHYSDEYDDRSFNKVLIKACNEAGIAAFTGDGMDDDQMVSGCEAVKEADGHGIPTIKPWNLEMIKKKIELTKEANAFAVAMDIDAAGLPFLKNFTPPAGSKSVEQLREIVELLDVPFIVKGIMTPKAALKAKEAGASAIVV
;
A
#
# COMPACT_ATOMS: atom_id res chain seq x y z
N PRO A 1 -2.18 0.99 -16.88
CA PRO A 1 -2.69 -0.09 -16.05
C PRO A 1 -4.19 0.01 -15.98
N GLY A 2 -4.87 -0.94 -16.57
CA GLY A 2 -6.33 -0.96 -16.58
C GLY A 2 -6.91 -1.68 -15.38
N ALA A 3 -8.14 -1.36 -15.06
CA ALA A 3 -8.94 -2.19 -14.19
C ALA A 3 -9.21 -3.54 -14.87
N LYS A 4 -9.50 -4.56 -14.07
CA LYS A 4 -9.83 -5.90 -14.56
C LYS A 4 -11.15 -5.90 -15.33
N GLY A 5 -11.29 -6.82 -16.27
CA GLY A 5 -12.47 -6.96 -17.10
C GLY A 5 -12.67 -5.77 -18.04
N THR A 6 -13.85 -5.20 -18.08
CA THR A 6 -14.22 -4.07 -18.94
C THR A 6 -13.64 -2.71 -18.50
N GLY A 7 -13.06 -2.64 -17.31
CA GLY A 7 -12.57 -1.39 -16.73
C GLY A 7 -13.65 -0.59 -15.96
N ASP A 8 -14.88 -1.05 -15.93
CA ASP A 8 -15.99 -0.34 -15.27
C ASP A 8 -15.76 -0.05 -13.80
N VAL A 9 -14.98 -0.91 -13.10
CA VAL A 9 -14.68 -0.69 -11.69
C VAL A 9 -13.83 0.57 -11.46
N ALA A 10 -12.93 0.91 -12.37
CA ALA A 10 -12.13 2.13 -12.26
C ALA A 10 -13.00 3.38 -12.46
N ILE A 11 -13.89 3.35 -13.45
CA ILE A 11 -14.85 4.42 -13.71
C ILE A 11 -15.75 4.62 -12.50
N ARG A 12 -16.32 3.51 -11.98
CA ARG A 12 -17.16 3.53 -10.79
C ARG A 12 -16.45 4.08 -9.55
N ASN A 13 -15.20 3.70 -9.32
CA ASN A 13 -14.42 4.21 -8.19
C ASN A 13 -14.22 5.73 -8.31
N PHE A 14 -13.91 6.23 -9.50
CA PHE A 14 -13.81 7.66 -9.75
C PHE A 14 -15.13 8.38 -9.51
N ASP A 15 -16.25 7.86 -10.04
CA ASP A 15 -17.56 8.47 -9.90
C ASP A 15 -18.05 8.48 -8.45
N LYS A 16 -17.69 7.46 -7.65
CA LYS A 16 -18.07 7.37 -6.23
C LYS A 16 -17.48 8.47 -5.35
N TRP A 17 -16.39 9.11 -5.76
CA TRP A 17 -15.91 10.30 -5.07
C TRP A 17 -16.93 11.44 -5.07
N ARG A 18 -17.80 11.52 -6.07
CA ARG A 18 -18.87 12.53 -6.16
C ARG A 18 -19.99 12.32 -5.15
N ASP A 19 -20.11 11.12 -4.59
CA ASP A 19 -21.08 10.80 -3.54
C ASP A 19 -20.59 11.28 -2.15
N VAL A 20 -19.29 11.51 -2.00
CA VAL A 20 -18.71 12.06 -0.78
C VAL A 20 -18.99 13.55 -0.74
N ARG A 21 -19.68 14.00 0.30
CA ARG A 21 -20.07 15.40 0.49
C ARG A 21 -19.47 15.97 1.75
N VAL A 22 -19.06 17.22 1.69
CA VAL A 22 -18.64 17.96 2.88
C VAL A 22 -19.90 18.30 3.69
N ASN A 23 -19.90 17.93 4.95
CA ASN A 23 -20.94 18.34 5.88
C ASN A 23 -20.66 19.80 6.30
N MET A 24 -21.50 20.72 5.86
CA MET A 24 -21.38 22.13 6.26
C MET A 24 -22.21 22.38 7.51
N ASP A 25 -21.52 22.75 8.59
CA ASP A 25 -22.15 23.26 9.82
C ASP A 25 -21.61 24.68 10.08
N THR A 26 -22.54 25.64 10.13
CA THR A 26 -22.21 27.05 10.36
C THR A 26 -22.50 27.49 11.79
N LEU A 27 -23.10 26.64 12.62
CA LEU A 27 -23.44 26.89 14.03
C LEU A 27 -22.41 26.21 14.92
N VAL A 28 -21.14 26.58 14.77
CA VAL A 28 -20.03 26.01 15.51
C VAL A 28 -19.22 27.10 16.24
N GLU A 29 -18.69 26.75 17.39
CA GLU A 29 -17.71 27.59 18.05
C GLU A 29 -16.42 27.64 17.23
N LYS A 30 -15.80 28.81 17.14
CA LYS A 30 -14.51 28.97 16.47
C LYS A 30 -13.43 28.21 17.27
N LYS A 31 -12.90 27.17 16.68
CA LYS A 31 -11.80 26.35 17.24
C LYS A 31 -10.57 26.45 16.35
N GLN A 32 -9.41 26.20 16.95
CA GLN A 32 -8.21 25.98 16.15
C GLN A 32 -8.39 24.67 15.36
N ILE A 33 -8.15 24.75 14.06
CA ILE A 33 -8.24 23.59 13.16
C ILE A 33 -6.85 23.00 13.04
N SER A 34 -6.74 21.68 13.17
CA SER A 34 -5.54 20.92 12.84
C SER A 34 -5.89 19.84 11.82
N THR A 35 -4.93 19.51 10.97
CA THR A 35 -4.96 18.36 10.07
C THR A 35 -4.06 17.22 10.58
N ASP A 36 -3.43 17.40 11.73
CA ASP A 36 -2.55 16.41 12.34
C ASP A 36 -3.28 15.08 12.51
N PHE A 37 -2.60 14.01 12.19
CA PHE A 37 -3.15 12.66 12.17
C PHE A 37 -2.12 11.68 12.71
N GLU A 38 -2.56 10.76 13.56
CA GLU A 38 -1.73 9.68 14.06
C GLU A 38 -2.13 8.35 13.42
N LEU A 39 -1.16 7.58 12.95
CA LEU A 39 -1.34 6.20 12.50
C LEU A 39 -0.18 5.33 12.99
N PHE A 40 -0.51 4.25 13.71
CA PHE A 40 0.48 3.28 14.21
C PHE A 40 1.62 3.91 15.05
N GLY A 41 1.29 4.91 15.86
CA GLY A 41 2.25 5.62 16.70
C GLY A 41 3.14 6.61 15.95
N LYS A 42 2.86 6.89 14.68
CA LYS A 42 3.51 7.94 13.90
C LYS A 42 2.57 9.12 13.69
N GLU A 43 3.10 10.33 13.83
CA GLU A 43 2.37 11.57 13.58
C GLU A 43 2.59 12.05 12.15
N PHE A 44 1.53 12.56 11.52
CA PHE A 44 1.51 13.09 10.16
C PHE A 44 0.83 14.46 10.13
N SER A 45 1.26 15.33 9.22
CA SER A 45 0.68 16.66 9.03
C SER A 45 -0.75 16.63 8.47
N ALA A 46 -1.14 15.51 7.82
CA ALA A 46 -2.45 15.31 7.26
C ALA A 46 -2.71 13.81 7.03
N PRO A 47 -3.98 13.35 7.03
CA PRO A 47 -4.36 11.96 6.73
C PRO A 47 -4.29 11.67 5.23
N ILE A 48 -3.14 11.93 4.60
CA ILE A 48 -2.90 11.74 3.17
C ILE A 48 -1.70 10.83 2.99
N PHE A 49 -1.83 9.84 2.12
CA PHE A 49 -0.76 8.89 1.80
C PHE A 49 -0.66 8.72 0.29
N ALA A 50 0.56 8.72 -0.25
CA ALA A 50 0.77 8.37 -1.65
C ALA A 50 0.60 6.85 -1.85
N GLY A 51 -0.20 6.44 -2.84
CA GLY A 51 -0.47 5.03 -3.13
C GLY A 51 0.74 4.31 -3.76
N PRO A 52 0.79 2.97 -3.70
CA PRO A 52 1.90 2.20 -4.24
C PRO A 52 1.92 2.23 -5.77
N ILE A 53 3.11 2.52 -6.32
CA ILE A 53 3.40 2.47 -7.75
C ILE A 53 4.60 1.56 -7.96
N GLY A 54 4.57 0.73 -8.99
CA GLY A 54 5.67 -0.09 -9.44
C GLY A 54 5.68 -0.22 -10.96
N ALA A 55 6.78 -0.68 -11.53
CA ALA A 55 7.02 -0.76 -12.97
C ALA A 55 6.84 0.62 -13.66
N VAL A 56 7.49 1.63 -13.09
CA VAL A 56 7.32 3.05 -13.48
C VAL A 56 7.58 3.28 -14.97
N ARG A 57 8.68 2.76 -15.52
CA ARG A 57 8.97 2.87 -16.96
C ARG A 57 7.89 2.25 -17.84
N MET A 58 7.39 1.07 -17.43
CA MET A 58 6.39 0.35 -18.22
C MET A 58 5.05 1.09 -18.25
N HIS A 59 4.69 1.77 -17.17
CA HIS A 59 3.33 2.31 -16.99
C HIS A 59 3.21 3.82 -17.24
N TYR A 60 4.31 4.57 -17.08
CA TYR A 60 4.21 6.03 -17.03
C TYR A 60 5.15 6.73 -18.05
N SER A 61 6.46 6.60 -17.89
CA SER A 61 7.42 7.20 -18.82
C SER A 61 8.84 6.67 -18.59
N ASP A 62 9.75 6.96 -19.54
CA ASP A 62 11.17 6.62 -19.42
C ASP A 62 11.98 7.60 -18.56
N GLU A 63 11.35 8.68 -18.07
CA GLU A 63 12.01 9.72 -17.28
C GLU A 63 12.47 9.21 -15.91
N TYR A 64 11.67 8.31 -15.29
CA TYR A 64 11.98 7.67 -14.02
C TYR A 64 11.95 6.15 -14.17
N ASP A 65 12.85 5.48 -13.49
CA ASP A 65 12.74 4.07 -13.13
C ASP A 65 12.20 3.93 -11.69
N ASP A 66 11.94 2.70 -11.25
CA ASP A 66 11.40 2.45 -9.92
C ASP A 66 12.34 2.99 -8.82
N ARG A 67 13.66 2.89 -9.02
CA ARG A 67 14.66 3.33 -8.05
C ARG A 67 14.67 4.87 -7.88
N SER A 68 14.75 5.59 -8.97
CA SER A 68 14.75 7.07 -8.97
C SER A 68 13.41 7.61 -8.50
N PHE A 69 12.31 6.97 -8.91
CA PHE A 69 10.96 7.35 -8.48
C PHE A 69 10.74 7.16 -6.98
N ASN A 70 11.06 5.98 -6.44
CA ASN A 70 10.89 5.68 -5.01
C ASN A 70 11.69 6.65 -4.14
N LYS A 71 12.92 6.98 -4.56
CA LYS A 71 13.77 7.94 -3.84
C LYS A 71 13.14 9.33 -3.78
N VAL A 72 12.61 9.82 -4.89
CA VAL A 72 11.92 11.13 -4.94
C VAL A 72 10.63 11.09 -4.14
N LEU A 73 9.80 10.04 -4.33
CA LEU A 73 8.51 9.91 -3.68
C LEU A 73 8.62 9.87 -2.15
N ILE A 74 9.45 8.97 -1.63
CA ILE A 74 9.60 8.80 -0.17
C ILE A 74 10.16 10.08 0.46
N LYS A 75 11.19 10.66 -0.14
CA LYS A 75 11.78 11.91 0.35
C LYS A 75 10.76 13.05 0.37
N ALA A 76 10.04 13.27 -0.72
CA ALA A 76 9.06 14.36 -0.81
C ALA A 76 7.90 14.17 0.17
N CYS A 77 7.39 12.95 0.33
CA CYS A 77 6.34 12.66 1.31
C CYS A 77 6.82 12.89 2.74
N ASN A 78 8.03 12.46 3.07
CA ASN A 78 8.61 12.68 4.40
C ASN A 78 8.78 14.19 4.69
N GLU A 79 9.32 14.95 3.74
CA GLU A 79 9.45 16.42 3.87
C GLU A 79 8.10 17.13 4.01
N ALA A 80 7.05 16.60 3.38
CA ALA A 80 5.68 17.13 3.50
C ALA A 80 4.95 16.68 4.78
N GLY A 81 5.57 15.84 5.61
CA GLY A 81 4.96 15.28 6.82
C GLY A 81 3.85 14.26 6.55
N ILE A 82 3.89 13.60 5.39
CA ILE A 82 2.99 12.50 5.01
C ILE A 82 3.81 11.27 4.66
N ALA A 83 3.18 10.11 4.46
CA ALA A 83 3.90 8.91 4.04
C ALA A 83 3.48 8.40 2.66
N ALA A 84 4.30 7.52 2.09
CA ALA A 84 4.02 6.83 0.85
C ALA A 84 4.07 5.32 1.03
N PHE A 85 3.25 4.64 0.23
CA PHE A 85 3.41 3.22 -0.07
C PHE A 85 4.39 3.08 -1.23
N THR A 86 5.28 2.07 -1.18
CA THR A 86 6.09 1.69 -2.34
C THR A 86 5.53 0.42 -2.99
N GLY A 87 5.89 0.19 -4.25
CA GLY A 87 5.36 -0.93 -5.03
C GLY A 87 6.22 -2.19 -4.98
N ASP A 88 5.67 -3.24 -5.56
CA ASP A 88 6.30 -4.53 -5.83
C ASP A 88 5.85 -5.05 -7.19
N GLY A 89 6.61 -5.91 -7.83
CA GLY A 89 6.27 -6.44 -9.15
C GLY A 89 7.14 -7.61 -9.57
N MET A 90 7.26 -7.80 -10.88
CA MET A 90 8.00 -8.91 -11.47
C MET A 90 9.52 -8.73 -11.42
N ASP A 91 9.98 -7.49 -11.36
CA ASP A 91 11.38 -7.14 -11.17
C ASP A 91 11.64 -6.93 -9.67
N ASP A 92 12.57 -7.68 -9.12
CA ASP A 92 12.92 -7.59 -7.70
C ASP A 92 13.43 -6.20 -7.32
N ASP A 93 14.02 -5.44 -8.24
CA ASP A 93 14.48 -4.08 -7.98
C ASP A 93 13.34 -3.13 -7.60
N GLN A 94 12.11 -3.39 -8.01
CA GLN A 94 10.94 -2.61 -7.61
C GLN A 94 10.74 -2.61 -6.09
N MET A 95 10.83 -3.79 -5.48
CA MET A 95 10.71 -3.94 -4.03
C MET A 95 11.98 -3.49 -3.30
N VAL A 96 13.15 -3.87 -3.82
CA VAL A 96 14.45 -3.53 -3.24
C VAL A 96 14.62 -2.01 -3.18
N SER A 97 14.43 -1.31 -4.29
CA SER A 97 14.58 0.15 -4.35
C SER A 97 13.58 0.89 -3.47
N GLY A 98 12.34 0.35 -3.34
CA GLY A 98 11.34 0.88 -2.42
C GLY A 98 11.78 0.75 -0.96
N CYS A 99 12.29 -0.41 -0.57
CA CYS A 99 12.80 -0.64 0.78
C CYS A 99 14.05 0.19 1.08
N GLU A 100 14.96 0.35 0.12
CA GLU A 100 16.14 1.22 0.26
C GLU A 100 15.73 2.68 0.50
N ALA A 101 14.79 3.20 -0.28
CA ALA A 101 14.28 4.56 -0.09
C ALA A 101 13.61 4.75 1.29
N VAL A 102 12.84 3.76 1.75
CA VAL A 102 12.23 3.76 3.10
C VAL A 102 13.31 3.74 4.17
N LYS A 103 14.37 2.95 4.01
CA LYS A 103 15.52 2.91 4.92
C LYS A 103 16.25 4.25 4.99
N GLU A 104 16.50 4.91 3.85
CA GLU A 104 17.11 6.25 3.78
C GLU A 104 16.26 7.31 4.49
N ALA A 105 14.96 7.07 4.67
CA ALA A 105 14.00 7.94 5.37
C ALA A 105 13.68 7.45 6.79
N ASP A 106 14.60 6.76 7.46
CA ASP A 106 14.43 6.24 8.82
C ASP A 106 13.15 5.40 9.02
N GLY A 107 12.82 4.59 8.03
CA GLY A 107 11.65 3.72 8.06
C GLY A 107 10.31 4.42 7.76
N HIS A 108 10.35 5.68 7.32
CA HIS A 108 9.14 6.48 7.05
C HIS A 108 8.52 6.14 5.68
N GLY A 109 7.96 4.94 5.57
CA GLY A 109 7.27 4.44 4.37
C GLY A 109 6.62 3.09 4.61
N ILE A 110 5.78 2.67 3.67
CA ILE A 110 4.98 1.45 3.74
C ILE A 110 5.25 0.59 2.49
N PRO A 111 6.23 -0.32 2.53
CA PRO A 111 6.43 -1.25 1.43
C PRO A 111 5.21 -2.13 1.20
N THR A 112 4.81 -2.29 -0.08
CA THR A 112 3.62 -3.07 -0.45
C THR A 112 4.05 -4.31 -1.22
N ILE A 113 3.78 -5.49 -0.66
CA ILE A 113 4.15 -6.81 -1.20
C ILE A 113 3.00 -7.34 -2.06
N LYS A 114 3.30 -7.92 -3.23
CA LYS A 114 2.33 -8.68 -4.02
C LYS A 114 1.99 -10.01 -3.33
N PRO A 115 0.81 -10.60 -3.59
CA PRO A 115 0.39 -11.84 -2.92
C PRO A 115 1.10 -13.07 -3.51
N TRP A 116 2.42 -13.09 -3.48
CA TRP A 116 3.27 -14.19 -3.92
C TRP A 116 3.04 -15.47 -3.10
N ASN A 117 3.75 -16.54 -3.41
CA ASN A 117 3.84 -17.68 -2.53
C ASN A 117 4.55 -17.32 -1.22
N LEU A 118 4.37 -18.13 -0.18
CA LEU A 118 4.87 -17.83 1.16
C LEU A 118 6.40 -17.67 1.21
N GLU A 119 7.14 -18.45 0.44
CA GLU A 119 8.60 -18.37 0.40
C GLU A 119 9.08 -17.01 -0.12
N MET A 120 8.47 -16.51 -1.20
CA MET A 120 8.77 -15.20 -1.75
C MET A 120 8.33 -14.08 -0.79
N ILE A 121 7.17 -14.22 -0.15
CA ILE A 121 6.69 -13.27 0.86
C ILE A 121 7.68 -13.17 2.01
N LYS A 122 8.19 -14.28 2.54
CA LYS A 122 9.21 -14.28 3.60
C LYS A 122 10.47 -13.49 3.20
N LYS A 123 10.99 -13.71 2.00
CA LYS A 123 12.15 -12.94 1.49
C LYS A 123 11.86 -11.44 1.43
N LYS A 124 10.68 -11.05 0.97
CA LYS A 124 10.29 -9.64 0.87
C LYS A 124 10.02 -9.01 2.24
N ILE A 125 9.50 -9.76 3.20
CA ILE A 125 9.35 -9.31 4.60
C ILE A 125 10.73 -8.99 5.21
N GLU A 126 11.75 -9.78 4.96
CA GLU A 126 13.10 -9.45 5.46
C GLU A 126 13.62 -8.11 4.91
N LEU A 127 13.36 -7.79 3.65
CA LEU A 127 13.68 -6.46 3.09
C LEU A 127 12.95 -5.34 3.84
N THR A 128 11.67 -5.55 4.22
CA THR A 128 10.91 -4.55 4.97
C THR A 128 11.43 -4.36 6.39
N LYS A 129 11.92 -5.42 7.03
CA LYS A 129 12.57 -5.37 8.35
C LYS A 129 13.91 -4.62 8.27
N GLU A 130 14.74 -4.92 7.27
CA GLU A 130 16.00 -4.22 7.02
C GLU A 130 15.82 -2.72 6.74
N ALA A 131 14.65 -2.36 6.17
CA ALA A 131 14.26 -0.97 5.93
C ALA A 131 13.71 -0.27 7.19
N ASN A 132 13.49 -0.98 8.29
CA ASN A 132 12.81 -0.48 9.49
C ASN A 132 11.45 0.16 9.17
N ALA A 133 10.73 -0.37 8.15
CA ALA A 133 9.44 0.17 7.74
C ALA A 133 8.45 0.18 8.92
N PHE A 134 7.71 1.28 9.12
CA PHE A 134 6.78 1.38 10.26
C PHE A 134 5.49 0.58 10.07
N ALA A 135 5.19 0.15 8.85
CA ALA A 135 4.10 -0.74 8.50
C ALA A 135 4.40 -1.44 7.16
N VAL A 136 3.74 -2.56 6.90
CA VAL A 136 3.85 -3.31 5.63
C VAL A 136 2.46 -3.52 5.05
N ALA A 137 2.31 -3.39 3.74
CA ALA A 137 1.06 -3.64 3.05
C ALA A 137 1.13 -4.86 2.12
N MET A 138 -0.02 -5.45 1.80
CA MET A 138 -0.16 -6.45 0.74
C MET A 138 -1.26 -6.07 -0.23
N ASP A 139 -0.92 -6.06 -1.51
CA ASP A 139 -1.81 -5.77 -2.62
C ASP A 139 -2.60 -7.02 -3.03
N ILE A 140 -3.61 -7.40 -2.22
CA ILE A 140 -4.31 -8.68 -2.35
C ILE A 140 -5.08 -8.82 -3.66
N ASP A 141 -5.57 -7.73 -4.23
CA ASP A 141 -6.30 -7.74 -5.49
C ASP A 141 -5.39 -8.00 -6.70
N ALA A 142 -4.08 -7.84 -6.57
CA ALA A 142 -3.11 -8.22 -7.59
C ALA A 142 -3.14 -9.71 -7.93
N ALA A 143 -3.65 -10.58 -7.05
CA ALA A 143 -3.86 -12.00 -7.31
C ALA A 143 -4.68 -12.29 -8.58
N GLY A 144 -5.50 -11.35 -9.00
CA GLY A 144 -6.31 -11.46 -10.22
C GLY A 144 -5.61 -11.02 -11.52
N LEU A 145 -4.40 -10.47 -11.46
CA LEU A 145 -3.68 -10.00 -12.65
C LEU A 145 -3.16 -11.18 -13.48
N PRO A 146 -3.50 -11.27 -14.78
CA PRO A 146 -3.16 -12.45 -15.60
C PRO A 146 -1.66 -12.73 -15.66
N PHE A 147 -0.83 -11.70 -15.81
CA PHE A 147 0.62 -11.87 -15.90
C PHE A 147 1.25 -12.37 -14.59
N LEU A 148 0.69 -12.01 -13.43
CA LEU A 148 1.17 -12.51 -12.14
C LEU A 148 0.77 -13.97 -11.88
N LYS A 149 -0.37 -14.41 -12.41
CA LYS A 149 -0.79 -15.82 -12.34
C LYS A 149 0.13 -16.75 -13.12
N ASN A 150 0.68 -16.26 -14.23
CA ASN A 150 1.56 -17.03 -15.12
C ASN A 150 3.03 -16.94 -14.71
N PHE A 151 3.33 -16.20 -13.66
CA PHE A 151 4.69 -16.09 -13.14
C PHE A 151 5.10 -17.37 -12.37
N THR A 152 6.40 -17.60 -12.22
CA THR A 152 6.91 -18.72 -11.44
C THR A 152 7.83 -18.19 -10.33
N PRO A 153 7.43 -18.32 -9.06
CA PRO A 153 6.14 -18.82 -8.54
C PRO A 153 4.98 -17.83 -8.76
N PRO A 154 3.74 -18.32 -8.96
CA PRO A 154 2.60 -17.45 -9.23
C PRO A 154 2.17 -16.67 -7.99
N ALA A 155 1.67 -15.45 -8.20
CA ALA A 155 0.89 -14.75 -7.19
C ALA A 155 -0.53 -15.36 -7.15
N GLY A 156 -1.12 -15.43 -5.96
CA GLY A 156 -2.43 -16.06 -5.77
C GLY A 156 -3.24 -15.42 -4.63
N SER A 157 -4.55 -15.73 -4.64
CA SER A 157 -5.43 -15.34 -3.54
C SER A 157 -4.91 -15.91 -2.21
N LYS A 158 -5.23 -15.22 -1.11
CA LYS A 158 -4.90 -15.65 0.24
C LYS A 158 -6.18 -15.97 1.02
N SER A 159 -6.15 -17.06 1.77
CA SER A 159 -7.18 -17.33 2.79
C SER A 159 -6.92 -16.49 4.05
N VAL A 160 -7.88 -16.51 4.97
CA VAL A 160 -7.73 -15.86 6.30
C VAL A 160 -6.54 -16.46 7.06
N GLU A 161 -6.38 -17.78 7.01
CA GLU A 161 -5.30 -18.51 7.68
C GLU A 161 -3.94 -18.15 7.09
N GLN A 162 -3.84 -18.07 5.76
CA GLN A 162 -2.62 -17.67 5.08
C GLN A 162 -2.24 -16.20 5.37
N LEU A 163 -3.23 -15.30 5.47
CA LEU A 163 -2.97 -13.92 5.89
C LEU A 163 -2.52 -13.87 7.35
N ARG A 164 -3.10 -14.68 8.24
CA ARG A 164 -2.68 -14.77 9.64
C ARG A 164 -1.23 -15.24 9.76
N GLU A 165 -0.85 -16.28 9.00
CA GLU A 165 0.55 -16.72 8.94
C GLU A 165 1.51 -15.60 8.51
N ILE A 166 1.09 -14.75 7.56
CA ILE A 166 1.88 -13.59 7.12
C ILE A 166 1.97 -12.54 8.22
N VAL A 167 0.87 -12.24 8.90
CA VAL A 167 0.84 -11.30 10.05
C VAL A 167 1.81 -11.75 11.15
N GLU A 168 1.85 -13.05 11.45
CA GLU A 168 2.74 -13.62 12.48
C GLU A 168 4.24 -13.50 12.12
N LEU A 169 4.58 -13.27 10.86
CA LEU A 169 5.96 -13.03 10.43
C LEU A 169 6.42 -11.58 10.59
N LEU A 170 5.48 -10.66 10.87
CA LEU A 170 5.72 -9.23 10.93
C LEU A 170 5.76 -8.72 12.37
N ASP A 171 6.70 -7.83 12.66
CA ASP A 171 6.82 -7.13 13.95
C ASP A 171 6.18 -5.73 13.90
N VAL A 172 5.58 -5.37 12.77
CA VAL A 172 4.97 -4.06 12.48
C VAL A 172 3.53 -4.23 11.96
N PRO A 173 2.70 -3.18 12.03
CA PRO A 173 1.33 -3.23 11.52
C PRO A 173 1.24 -3.71 10.07
N PHE A 174 0.26 -4.59 9.81
CA PHE A 174 -0.02 -5.13 8.49
C PHE A 174 -1.29 -4.53 7.88
N ILE A 175 -1.20 -4.08 6.63
CA ILE A 175 -2.28 -3.43 5.89
C ILE A 175 -2.68 -4.30 4.71
N VAL A 176 -3.96 -4.65 4.56
CA VAL A 176 -4.46 -5.38 3.40
C VAL A 176 -5.11 -4.43 2.41
N LYS A 177 -4.51 -4.28 1.23
CA LYS A 177 -5.00 -3.40 0.15
C LYS A 177 -5.82 -4.16 -0.87
N GLY A 178 -6.88 -3.51 -1.38
CA GLY A 178 -7.79 -4.09 -2.38
C GLY A 178 -9.02 -4.75 -1.75
N ILE A 179 -9.45 -4.27 -0.61
CA ILE A 179 -10.62 -4.75 0.12
C ILE A 179 -11.85 -3.97 -0.31
N MET A 180 -12.75 -4.62 -1.05
CA MET A 180 -13.88 -3.98 -1.71
C MET A 180 -15.25 -4.26 -1.07
N THR A 181 -15.32 -5.04 0.01
CA THR A 181 -16.58 -5.38 0.66
C THR A 181 -16.46 -5.41 2.18
N PRO A 182 -17.55 -5.11 2.93
CA PRO A 182 -17.57 -5.24 4.39
C PRO A 182 -17.19 -6.65 4.86
N LYS A 183 -17.64 -7.69 4.14
CA LYS A 183 -17.28 -9.09 4.46
C LYS A 183 -15.77 -9.34 4.32
N ALA A 184 -15.13 -8.77 3.30
CA ALA A 184 -13.67 -8.90 3.14
C ALA A 184 -12.92 -8.10 4.23
N ALA A 185 -13.43 -6.94 4.64
CA ALA A 185 -12.88 -6.17 5.75
C ALA A 185 -12.90 -6.96 7.08
N LEU A 186 -14.02 -7.64 7.36
CA LEU A 186 -14.12 -8.52 8.54
C LEU A 186 -13.12 -9.67 8.48
N LYS A 187 -12.92 -10.29 7.31
CA LYS A 187 -11.91 -11.34 7.12
C LYS A 187 -10.48 -10.82 7.32
N ALA A 188 -10.18 -9.62 6.81
CA ALA A 188 -8.86 -9.00 7.02
C ALA A 188 -8.61 -8.75 8.51
N LYS A 189 -9.60 -8.23 9.24
CA LYS A 189 -9.56 -8.07 10.70
C LYS A 189 -9.36 -9.41 11.43
N GLU A 190 -10.09 -10.45 11.04
CA GLU A 190 -9.98 -11.80 11.60
C GLU A 190 -8.57 -12.39 11.38
N ALA A 191 -7.94 -12.09 10.26
CA ALA A 191 -6.57 -12.48 9.96
C ALA A 191 -5.53 -11.71 10.79
N GLY A 192 -5.91 -10.64 11.49
CA GLY A 192 -5.01 -9.80 12.28
C GLY A 192 -4.47 -8.56 11.54
N ALA A 193 -5.06 -8.20 10.40
CA ALA A 193 -4.69 -6.95 9.73
C ALA A 193 -5.02 -5.73 10.61
N SER A 194 -4.08 -4.79 10.67
CA SER A 194 -4.20 -3.54 11.46
C SER A 194 -5.01 -2.47 10.73
N ALA A 195 -5.01 -2.51 9.39
CA ALA A 195 -5.78 -1.60 8.55
C ALA A 195 -6.11 -2.24 7.20
N ILE A 196 -6.97 -1.59 6.44
CA ILE A 196 -7.29 -1.93 5.05
C ILE A 196 -7.20 -0.70 4.17
N VAL A 197 -6.93 -0.93 2.89
CA VAL A 197 -7.11 0.06 1.81
C VAL A 197 -8.23 -0.46 0.90
N VAL A 198 -9.23 0.35 0.68
CA VAL A 198 -10.42 0.06 -0.13
C VAL A 198 -10.15 0.37 -1.59
#